data_2f6e84a9eeb3b50b73c094719b067e4c
#
_entry.id   2f6e84a9eeb3b50b73c094719b067e4c
#
_cell.length_a   1.000
_cell.length_b   1.000
_cell.length_c   1.000
_cell.angle_alpha   90.00
_cell.angle_beta   90.00
_cell.angle_gamma   90.00
#
_symmetry.space_group_name_H-M   'P 1'
#
loop_
_entity.id
_entity.type
_entity.pdbx_description
1 polymer ?
#
loop_
_entity_poly.entity_id
_entity_poly.type
_entity_poly.pdbx_seq_one_letter_code
_entity_poly.pdbx_strand_id
1 'polypeptide(L)'
;MNIGEVIDKLTVSQSTVQEFYNEGYGHAEFKVKSTDIFADDLVKYFSEEIHSGKSLGWVKTEDKFRVRNELNILTGVSGHGKSMWLSQVILSMMKQNTKCLIASLEMRPVLTLARMVTQALGSPEPTDEYIHKFCERAKDKLYIYDQTGVTTSQDMVATLYYGKHILGVEVFVIDSLMKLNDISEESLDAQKRFVNTLAVVCRDLQIHIFLVAHTRKMKDETDIPDATDLMGSSHLRNLCDSLILCWRNRSKEKLIEIGNTSEAELKIIPDAKVFVQKQRNAQWEGSFNFWFDQKGLRYNESPPR
;
A
#
# COMPACT_ATOMS: atom_id res chain seq x y z
N MET A 1 -3.00 -40.92 19.01
CA MET A 1 -4.03 -40.55 20.01
C MET A 1 -5.37 -40.58 19.30
N ASN A 2 -6.30 -41.40 19.77
CA ASN A 2 -7.60 -41.54 19.08
C ASN A 2 -8.46 -40.30 19.39
N ILE A 3 -9.20 -39.80 18.42
CA ILE A 3 -10.11 -38.62 18.57
C ILE A 3 -11.06 -38.82 19.77
N GLY A 4 -11.53 -40.05 20.04
CA GLY A 4 -12.32 -40.38 21.22
C GLY A 4 -11.67 -40.05 22.56
N GLU A 5 -10.35 -40.25 22.70
CA GLU A 5 -9.60 -39.94 23.94
C GLU A 5 -9.44 -38.42 24.17
N VAL A 6 -9.47 -37.64 23.12
CA VAL A 6 -9.41 -36.17 23.20
C VAL A 6 -10.76 -35.60 23.59
N ILE A 7 -11.86 -36.19 23.08
CA ILE A 7 -13.24 -35.76 23.34
C ILE A 7 -13.60 -35.99 24.81
N ASP A 8 -13.22 -37.15 25.38
CA ASP A 8 -13.48 -37.47 26.79
C ASP A 8 -12.74 -36.51 27.77
N LYS A 9 -11.60 -35.93 27.32
CA LYS A 9 -10.84 -34.92 28.12
C LYS A 9 -11.40 -33.50 28.04
N LEU A 10 -12.21 -33.17 27.01
CA LEU A 10 -12.71 -31.82 26.78
C LEU A 10 -14.17 -31.63 27.24
N THR A 11 -14.82 -32.64 27.84
CA THR A 11 -16.24 -32.60 28.27
C THR A 11 -17.20 -32.16 27.16
N VAL A 12 -16.85 -32.38 25.88
CA VAL A 12 -17.68 -32.04 24.71
C VAL A 12 -18.45 -33.30 24.29
N SER A 13 -19.78 -33.18 24.14
CA SER A 13 -20.60 -34.32 23.74
C SER A 13 -20.32 -34.76 22.29
N GLN A 14 -20.53 -36.06 21.97
CA GLN A 14 -20.37 -36.58 20.62
C GLN A 14 -21.28 -35.86 19.59
N SER A 15 -22.47 -35.42 20.02
CA SER A 15 -23.35 -34.62 19.18
C SER A 15 -22.75 -33.26 18.78
N THR A 16 -22.12 -32.58 19.74
CA THR A 16 -21.45 -31.29 19.47
C THR A 16 -20.27 -31.45 18.51
N VAL A 17 -19.51 -32.54 18.62
CA VAL A 17 -18.42 -32.85 17.68
C VAL A 17 -18.99 -33.16 16.28
N GLN A 18 -20.11 -33.88 16.20
CA GLN A 18 -20.76 -34.20 14.93
C GLN A 18 -21.36 -32.94 14.25
N GLU A 19 -21.91 -32.01 15.06
CA GLU A 19 -22.38 -30.71 14.55
C GLU A 19 -21.21 -29.87 14.02
N PHE A 20 -20.13 -29.77 14.76
CA PHE A 20 -18.88 -29.15 14.30
C PHE A 20 -18.34 -29.79 13.02
N TYR A 21 -18.40 -31.13 12.92
CA TYR A 21 -17.99 -31.87 11.73
C TYR A 21 -18.89 -31.53 10.54
N ASN A 22 -20.18 -31.48 10.72
CA ASN A 22 -21.14 -31.20 9.63
C ASN A 22 -21.13 -29.73 9.18
N GLU A 23 -20.90 -28.78 10.10
CA GLU A 23 -20.91 -27.34 9.80
C GLU A 23 -19.56 -26.78 9.33
N GLY A 24 -18.45 -27.35 9.78
CA GLY A 24 -17.13 -26.76 9.53
C GLY A 24 -16.11 -27.66 8.81
N TYR A 25 -16.17 -28.97 9.01
CA TYR A 25 -15.14 -29.88 8.53
C TYR A 25 -15.18 -30.17 7.03
N GLY A 26 -16.36 -30.11 6.40
CA GLY A 26 -16.50 -30.33 4.95
C GLY A 26 -15.65 -29.34 4.11
N HIS A 27 -15.26 -28.20 4.70
CA HIS A 27 -14.35 -27.22 4.09
C HIS A 27 -12.91 -27.32 4.60
N ALA A 28 -12.64 -27.99 5.73
CA ALA A 28 -11.31 -28.10 6.32
C ALA A 28 -10.38 -29.02 5.51
N GLU A 29 -10.92 -30.09 4.95
CA GLU A 29 -10.19 -31.04 4.10
C GLU A 29 -9.51 -30.38 2.90
N PHE A 30 -10.15 -29.34 2.34
CA PHE A 30 -9.56 -28.58 1.24
C PHE A 30 -8.51 -27.55 1.66
N LYS A 31 -8.48 -27.17 2.95
CA LYS A 31 -7.59 -26.14 3.48
C LYS A 31 -6.36 -26.70 4.19
N VAL A 32 -6.50 -27.90 4.80
CA VAL A 32 -5.39 -28.57 5.46
C VAL A 32 -4.64 -29.43 4.45
N LYS A 33 -3.40 -29.13 4.21
CA LYS A 33 -2.56 -29.79 3.21
C LYS A 33 -1.31 -30.40 3.86
N SER A 34 -0.87 -31.52 3.35
CA SER A 34 0.44 -32.08 3.71
C SER A 34 1.58 -31.22 3.12
N THR A 35 2.72 -31.21 3.79
CA THR A 35 3.87 -30.36 3.42
C THR A 35 4.47 -30.71 2.07
N ASP A 36 4.32 -31.97 1.62
CA ASP A 36 4.87 -32.45 0.35
C ASP A 36 4.29 -31.73 -0.86
N ILE A 37 3.02 -31.32 -0.79
CA ILE A 37 2.41 -30.58 -1.91
C ILE A 37 3.02 -29.18 -2.13
N PHE A 38 3.74 -28.65 -1.13
CA PHE A 38 4.42 -27.34 -1.23
C PHE A 38 5.89 -27.46 -1.66
N ALA A 39 6.37 -28.68 -1.95
CA ALA A 39 7.78 -28.90 -2.26
C ALA A 39 8.26 -28.06 -3.45
N ASP A 40 7.50 -28.06 -4.56
CA ASP A 40 7.85 -27.29 -5.76
C ASP A 40 7.80 -25.78 -5.50
N ASP A 41 6.82 -25.32 -4.74
CA ASP A 41 6.71 -23.91 -4.34
C ASP A 41 7.88 -23.48 -3.43
N LEU A 42 8.33 -24.37 -2.54
CA LEU A 42 9.50 -24.14 -1.70
C LEU A 42 10.79 -24.09 -2.54
N VAL A 43 10.97 -25.04 -3.47
CA VAL A 43 12.12 -25.02 -4.40
C VAL A 43 12.15 -23.71 -5.18
N LYS A 44 11.00 -23.28 -5.69
CA LYS A 44 10.87 -22.01 -6.40
C LYS A 44 11.19 -20.82 -5.49
N TYR A 45 10.66 -20.80 -4.27
CA TYR A 45 10.93 -19.75 -3.30
C TYR A 45 12.43 -19.59 -2.98
N PHE A 46 13.15 -20.70 -2.81
CA PHE A 46 14.58 -20.67 -2.51
C PHE A 46 15.47 -20.50 -3.76
N SER A 47 14.94 -20.77 -4.96
CA SER A 47 15.66 -20.54 -6.23
C SER A 47 15.44 -19.12 -6.78
N GLU A 48 14.34 -18.46 -6.43
CA GLU A 48 14.16 -17.05 -6.73
C GLU A 48 15.13 -16.25 -5.85
N GLU A 49 15.89 -15.35 -6.46
CA GLU A 49 16.78 -14.44 -5.73
C GLU A 49 15.99 -13.73 -4.62
N ILE A 50 16.67 -13.44 -3.50
CA ILE A 50 16.13 -12.73 -2.31
C ILE A 50 15.38 -11.44 -2.67
N HIS A 51 15.54 -10.96 -3.91
CA HIS A 51 14.91 -9.78 -4.49
C HIS A 51 13.58 -10.02 -5.23
N SER A 52 12.89 -11.14 -5.01
CA SER A 52 11.56 -11.33 -5.59
C SER A 52 10.62 -10.18 -5.21
N GLY A 53 10.04 -9.51 -6.23
CA GLY A 53 9.18 -8.35 -6.05
C GLY A 53 9.62 -7.15 -6.89
N LYS A 54 8.72 -6.17 -7.03
CA LYS A 54 8.95 -4.97 -7.84
C LYS A 54 9.67 -3.88 -7.03
N SER A 55 10.50 -3.11 -7.71
CA SER A 55 11.20 -1.96 -7.11
C SER A 55 10.26 -0.78 -6.89
N LEU A 56 10.46 -0.04 -5.81
CA LEU A 56 9.80 1.26 -5.60
C LEU A 56 10.29 2.34 -6.58
N GLY A 57 11.45 2.15 -7.21
CA GLY A 57 12.02 3.06 -8.21
C GLY A 57 13.14 3.96 -7.70
N TRP A 58 13.63 3.73 -6.50
CA TRP A 58 14.80 4.40 -5.94
C TRP A 58 15.85 3.38 -5.56
N VAL A 59 17.10 3.59 -5.98
CA VAL A 59 18.22 2.66 -5.75
C VAL A 59 18.38 2.32 -4.28
N LYS A 60 18.30 3.33 -3.40
CA LYS A 60 18.44 3.14 -1.95
C LYS A 60 17.36 2.26 -1.30
N THR A 61 16.27 1.95 -2.03
CA THR A 61 15.20 1.09 -1.54
C THR A 61 15.36 -0.37 -1.98
N GLU A 62 16.23 -0.64 -2.96
CA GLU A 62 16.31 -1.92 -3.67
C GLU A 62 16.56 -3.14 -2.77
N ASP A 63 17.46 -3.02 -1.81
CA ASP A 63 17.84 -4.11 -0.89
C ASP A 63 17.01 -4.13 0.40
N LYS A 64 16.05 -3.19 0.55
CA LYS A 64 15.36 -2.93 1.81
C LYS A 64 13.87 -3.14 1.72
N PHE A 65 13.27 -2.79 0.58
CA PHE A 65 11.83 -2.88 0.40
C PHE A 65 11.47 -3.24 -1.04
N ARG A 66 10.64 -4.25 -1.19
CA ARG A 66 10.11 -4.71 -2.48
C ARG A 66 8.58 -4.82 -2.42
N VAL A 67 7.94 -4.47 -3.52
CA VAL A 67 6.49 -4.63 -3.69
C VAL A 67 6.21 -6.08 -4.10
N ARG A 68 5.53 -6.80 -3.21
CA ARG A 68 5.14 -8.20 -3.39
C ARG A 68 3.62 -8.31 -3.39
N ASN A 69 3.07 -9.51 -3.51
CA ASN A 69 1.62 -9.74 -3.43
C ASN A 69 1.14 -9.64 -1.97
N GLU A 70 1.04 -8.42 -1.46
CA GLU A 70 0.85 -8.08 -0.06
C GLU A 70 -0.09 -6.89 0.12
N LEU A 71 -0.71 -6.79 1.30
CA LEU A 71 -1.42 -5.60 1.72
C LEU A 71 -0.48 -4.64 2.43
N ASN A 72 -0.20 -3.50 1.81
CA ASN A 72 0.58 -2.43 2.40
C ASN A 72 -0.34 -1.26 2.79
N ILE A 73 -0.26 -0.84 4.04
CA ILE A 73 -0.90 0.41 4.49
C ILE A 73 0.10 1.55 4.36
N LEU A 74 -0.29 2.57 3.60
CA LEU A 74 0.43 3.84 3.50
C LEU A 74 -0.27 4.88 4.36
N THR A 75 0.41 5.41 5.36
CA THR A 75 -0.14 6.36 6.31
C THR A 75 0.67 7.64 6.42
N GLY A 76 0.19 8.60 7.19
CA GLY A 76 0.81 9.89 7.46
C GLY A 76 -0.23 11.00 7.56
N VAL A 77 0.17 12.15 8.09
CA VAL A 77 -0.70 13.33 8.24
C VAL A 77 -1.24 13.79 6.88
N SER A 78 -2.42 14.38 6.85
CA SER A 78 -2.96 14.99 5.63
C SER A 78 -1.99 16.06 5.08
N GLY A 79 -1.78 16.08 3.75
CA GLY A 79 -0.82 16.99 3.12
C GLY A 79 0.66 16.58 3.22
N HIS A 80 0.99 15.44 3.83
CA HIS A 80 2.37 14.92 3.92
C HIS A 80 2.82 14.12 2.69
N GLY A 81 2.13 14.25 1.56
CA GLY A 81 2.62 13.78 0.26
C GLY A 81 2.40 12.30 -0.03
N LYS A 82 1.54 11.59 0.71
CA LYS A 82 1.21 10.15 0.49
C LYS A 82 0.89 9.82 -0.97
N SER A 83 -0.15 10.45 -1.50
CA SER A 83 -0.60 10.23 -2.89
C SER A 83 0.44 10.69 -3.92
N MET A 84 1.26 11.70 -3.58
CA MET A 84 2.35 12.19 -4.42
C MET A 84 3.49 11.17 -4.51
N TRP A 85 3.91 10.62 -3.38
CA TRP A 85 4.91 9.58 -3.32
C TRP A 85 4.44 8.30 -4.03
N LEU A 86 3.18 7.92 -3.78
CA LEU A 86 2.58 6.72 -4.35
C LEU A 86 2.44 6.80 -5.87
N SER A 87 2.06 7.96 -6.42
CA SER A 87 2.00 8.13 -7.88
C SER A 87 3.39 7.97 -8.54
N GLN A 88 4.48 8.39 -7.90
CA GLN A 88 5.84 8.14 -8.39
C GLN A 88 6.23 6.66 -8.31
N VAL A 89 5.81 5.95 -7.25
CA VAL A 89 5.96 4.48 -7.15
C VAL A 89 5.23 3.79 -8.30
N ILE A 90 3.97 4.17 -8.58
CA ILE A 90 3.20 3.59 -9.69
C ILE A 90 3.88 3.85 -11.05
N LEU A 91 4.43 5.03 -11.28
CA LEU A 91 5.22 5.28 -12.49
C LEU A 91 6.43 4.34 -12.60
N SER A 92 7.07 3.99 -11.50
CA SER A 92 8.14 2.98 -11.47
C SER A 92 7.62 1.58 -11.78
N MET A 93 6.46 1.19 -11.24
CA MET A 93 5.82 -0.09 -11.56
C MET A 93 5.50 -0.21 -13.05
N MET A 94 4.95 0.85 -13.66
CA MET A 94 4.67 0.87 -15.10
C MET A 94 5.94 0.68 -15.96
N LYS A 95 7.09 1.24 -15.54
CA LYS A 95 8.39 1.02 -16.20
C LYS A 95 8.85 -0.45 -16.11
N GLN A 96 8.44 -1.17 -15.07
CA GLN A 96 8.69 -2.59 -14.86
C GLN A 96 7.62 -3.48 -15.52
N ASN A 97 6.83 -2.93 -16.45
CA ASN A 97 5.73 -3.60 -17.15
C ASN A 97 4.64 -4.17 -16.23
N THR A 98 4.47 -3.59 -15.05
CA THR A 98 3.43 -3.96 -14.09
C THR A 98 2.16 -3.19 -14.41
N LYS A 99 1.04 -3.90 -14.49
CA LYS A 99 -0.28 -3.28 -14.66
C LYS A 99 -0.81 -2.78 -13.32
N CYS A 100 -1.18 -1.51 -13.28
CA CYS A 100 -1.59 -0.82 -12.06
C CYS A 100 -3.00 -0.25 -12.19
N LEU A 101 -3.77 -0.22 -11.10
CA LEU A 101 -5.03 0.48 -11.00
C LEU A 101 -5.01 1.43 -9.80
N ILE A 102 -5.40 2.69 -10.02
CA ILE A 102 -5.51 3.70 -8.97
C ILE A 102 -6.98 4.05 -8.77
N ALA A 103 -7.52 3.76 -7.60
CA ALA A 103 -8.79 4.28 -7.10
C ALA A 103 -8.49 5.48 -6.19
N SER A 104 -8.36 6.67 -6.78
CA SER A 104 -8.23 7.91 -6.04
C SER A 104 -9.63 8.45 -5.73
N LEU A 105 -10.11 8.18 -4.53
CA LEU A 105 -11.44 8.58 -4.08
C LEU A 105 -11.49 10.04 -3.58
N GLU A 106 -10.34 10.70 -3.50
CA GLU A 106 -10.21 12.11 -3.09
C GLU A 106 -10.01 13.06 -4.27
N MET A 107 -9.44 12.57 -5.36
CA MET A 107 -9.05 13.39 -6.52
C MET A 107 -9.70 12.89 -7.79
N ARG A 108 -10.12 13.84 -8.63
CA ARG A 108 -10.60 13.51 -9.97
C ARG A 108 -9.51 12.84 -10.80
N PRO A 109 -9.85 11.88 -11.70
CA PRO A 109 -8.91 11.19 -12.57
C PRO A 109 -7.91 12.08 -13.28
N VAL A 110 -8.41 13.18 -13.88
CA VAL A 110 -7.56 14.16 -14.61
C VAL A 110 -6.48 14.78 -13.72
N LEU A 111 -6.79 15.09 -12.45
CA LEU A 111 -5.82 15.68 -11.52
C LEU A 111 -4.75 14.67 -11.09
N THR A 112 -5.15 13.41 -10.92
CA THR A 112 -4.21 12.31 -10.64
C THR A 112 -3.28 12.11 -11.83
N LEU A 113 -3.81 12.05 -13.05
CA LEU A 113 -3.02 11.91 -14.27
C LEU A 113 -2.13 13.12 -14.56
N ALA A 114 -2.63 14.36 -14.35
CA ALA A 114 -1.83 15.57 -14.52
C ALA A 114 -0.59 15.56 -13.61
N ARG A 115 -0.75 15.17 -12.34
CA ARG A 115 0.36 14.97 -11.40
C ARG A 115 1.36 13.94 -11.95
N MET A 116 0.88 12.81 -12.43
CA MET A 116 1.75 11.75 -12.95
C MET A 116 2.48 12.18 -14.24
N VAL A 117 1.84 12.95 -15.11
CA VAL A 117 2.46 13.56 -16.30
C VAL A 117 3.60 14.49 -15.88
N THR A 118 3.34 15.41 -14.94
CA THR A 118 4.36 16.31 -14.37
C THR A 118 5.54 15.53 -13.77
N GLN A 119 5.24 14.49 -13.01
CA GLN A 119 6.27 13.61 -12.44
C GLN A 119 7.08 12.86 -13.52
N ALA A 120 6.42 12.38 -14.56
CA ALA A 120 7.08 11.67 -15.64
C ALA A 120 7.99 12.60 -16.47
N LEU A 121 7.53 13.82 -16.75
CA LEU A 121 8.29 14.84 -17.47
C LEU A 121 9.39 15.48 -16.60
N GLY A 122 9.08 15.79 -15.33
CA GLY A 122 9.92 16.60 -14.43
C GLY A 122 9.75 18.10 -14.62
N SER A 123 8.65 18.52 -15.23
CA SER A 123 8.30 19.91 -15.49
C SER A 123 6.79 20.10 -15.35
N PRO A 124 6.33 21.27 -14.87
CA PRO A 124 4.91 21.58 -14.77
C PRO A 124 4.26 21.94 -16.11
N GLU A 125 5.04 22.07 -17.17
CA GLU A 125 4.59 22.54 -18.49
C GLU A 125 4.76 21.44 -19.56
N PRO A 126 3.95 20.39 -19.56
CA PRO A 126 3.97 19.38 -20.60
C PRO A 126 3.36 19.94 -21.90
N THR A 127 3.95 19.60 -23.04
CA THR A 127 3.32 19.86 -24.35
C THR A 127 2.17 18.87 -24.60
N ASP A 128 1.23 19.25 -25.47
CA ASP A 128 0.12 18.36 -25.86
C ASP A 128 0.64 17.04 -26.43
N GLU A 129 1.69 17.08 -27.24
CA GLU A 129 2.33 15.89 -27.79
C GLU A 129 2.87 14.97 -26.68
N TYR A 130 3.49 15.55 -25.65
CA TYR A 130 3.99 14.77 -24.52
C TYR A 130 2.85 14.10 -23.74
N ILE A 131 1.75 14.83 -23.50
CA ILE A 131 0.56 14.31 -22.82
C ILE A 131 -0.01 13.12 -23.59
N HIS A 132 -0.19 13.25 -24.90
CA HIS A 132 -0.68 12.15 -25.74
C HIS A 132 0.26 10.94 -25.71
N LYS A 133 1.57 11.14 -25.83
CA LYS A 133 2.58 10.07 -25.72
C LYS A 133 2.57 9.41 -24.35
N PHE A 134 2.38 10.17 -23.27
CA PHE A 134 2.25 9.61 -21.92
C PHE A 134 1.04 8.70 -21.84
N CYS A 135 -0.13 9.16 -22.27
CA CYS A 135 -1.37 8.38 -22.25
C CYS A 135 -1.27 7.11 -23.12
N GLU A 136 -0.66 7.21 -24.29
CA GLU A 136 -0.41 6.04 -25.15
C GLU A 136 0.50 5.00 -24.47
N ARG A 137 1.59 5.42 -23.83
CA ARG A 137 2.50 4.54 -23.11
C ARG A 137 1.89 3.96 -21.83
N ALA A 138 0.95 4.70 -21.21
CA ALA A 138 0.21 4.25 -20.05
C ALA A 138 -0.95 3.32 -20.39
N LYS A 139 -1.40 3.30 -21.64
CA LYS A 139 -2.44 2.40 -22.14
C LYS A 139 -2.08 0.96 -21.80
N ASP A 140 -3.05 0.20 -21.32
CA ASP A 140 -2.93 -1.20 -20.89
C ASP A 140 -1.96 -1.46 -19.70
N LYS A 141 -1.41 -0.39 -19.11
CA LYS A 141 -0.54 -0.48 -17.91
C LYS A 141 -1.08 0.29 -16.72
N LEU A 142 -1.82 1.38 -16.95
CA LEU A 142 -2.42 2.20 -15.90
C LEU A 142 -3.91 2.34 -16.13
N TYR A 143 -4.68 1.94 -15.15
CA TYR A 143 -6.12 2.10 -15.08
C TYR A 143 -6.47 3.03 -13.94
N ILE A 144 -7.46 3.88 -14.16
CA ILE A 144 -7.97 4.82 -13.15
C ILE A 144 -9.43 4.47 -12.88
N TYR A 145 -9.74 4.30 -11.60
CA TYR A 145 -11.13 4.17 -11.16
C TYR A 145 -11.80 5.55 -11.26
N ASP A 146 -12.71 5.68 -12.22
CA ASP A 146 -13.47 6.92 -12.41
C ASP A 146 -14.75 6.84 -11.58
N GLN A 147 -14.70 7.43 -10.39
CA GLN A 147 -15.79 7.42 -9.46
C GLN A 147 -16.93 8.33 -9.93
N THR A 148 -18.06 7.73 -10.23
CA THR A 148 -19.34 8.41 -10.38
C THR A 148 -20.26 7.97 -9.22
N GLY A 149 -20.62 8.92 -8.35
CA GLY A 149 -21.47 8.62 -7.18
C GLY A 149 -20.70 8.14 -5.94
N VAL A 150 -21.35 7.31 -5.15
CA VAL A 150 -20.85 6.81 -3.87
C VAL A 150 -20.17 5.47 -4.08
N THR A 151 -18.98 5.28 -3.51
CA THR A 151 -18.23 4.02 -3.55
C THR A 151 -18.27 3.36 -2.18
N THR A 152 -18.61 2.08 -2.15
CA THR A 152 -18.61 1.24 -0.95
C THR A 152 -17.39 0.33 -0.88
N SER A 153 -17.16 -0.28 0.28
CA SER A 153 -16.13 -1.33 0.43
C SER A 153 -16.37 -2.52 -0.50
N GLN A 154 -17.64 -2.87 -0.74
CA GLN A 154 -18.01 -3.95 -1.66
C GLN A 154 -17.68 -3.61 -3.11
N ASP A 155 -17.93 -2.36 -3.55
CA ASP A 155 -17.55 -1.89 -4.89
C ASP A 155 -16.04 -1.97 -5.11
N MET A 156 -15.25 -1.63 -4.07
CA MET A 156 -13.80 -1.77 -4.14
C MET A 156 -13.36 -3.23 -4.28
N VAL A 157 -13.93 -4.14 -3.51
CA VAL A 157 -13.62 -5.57 -3.65
C VAL A 157 -13.98 -6.07 -5.06
N ALA A 158 -15.16 -5.72 -5.59
CA ALA A 158 -15.55 -6.05 -6.96
C ALA A 158 -14.56 -5.49 -7.99
N THR A 159 -14.07 -4.25 -7.78
CA THR A 159 -13.05 -3.61 -8.63
C THR A 159 -11.73 -4.37 -8.62
N LEU A 160 -11.30 -4.91 -7.47
CA LEU A 160 -10.08 -5.73 -7.37
C LEU A 160 -10.21 -7.01 -8.21
N TYR A 161 -11.35 -7.73 -8.09
CA TYR A 161 -11.61 -8.93 -8.89
C TYR A 161 -11.68 -8.64 -10.38
N TYR A 162 -12.40 -7.58 -10.79
CA TYR A 162 -12.45 -7.14 -12.18
C TYR A 162 -11.08 -6.77 -12.72
N GLY A 163 -10.34 -5.94 -11.98
CA GLY A 163 -9.00 -5.50 -12.36
C GLY A 163 -8.04 -6.66 -12.54
N LYS A 164 -8.08 -7.64 -11.65
CA LYS A 164 -7.21 -8.83 -11.76
C LYS A 164 -7.62 -9.73 -12.91
N HIS A 165 -8.88 -10.17 -12.97
CA HIS A 165 -9.28 -11.23 -13.89
C HIS A 165 -9.50 -10.74 -15.33
N ILE A 166 -9.95 -9.50 -15.50
CA ILE A 166 -10.28 -8.96 -16.82
C ILE A 166 -9.13 -8.10 -17.39
N LEU A 167 -8.52 -7.24 -16.56
CA LEU A 167 -7.48 -6.33 -17.01
C LEU A 167 -6.05 -6.87 -16.76
N GLY A 168 -5.90 -7.85 -15.89
CA GLY A 168 -4.62 -8.41 -15.50
C GLY A 168 -3.81 -7.49 -14.58
N VAL A 169 -4.47 -6.65 -13.79
CA VAL A 169 -3.82 -5.73 -12.84
C VAL A 169 -3.13 -6.51 -11.74
N GLU A 170 -1.92 -6.09 -11.40
CA GLU A 170 -1.08 -6.70 -10.37
C GLU A 170 -0.96 -5.80 -9.12
N VAL A 171 -1.01 -4.47 -9.30
CA VAL A 171 -0.86 -3.49 -8.22
C VAL A 171 -2.06 -2.55 -8.18
N PHE A 172 -2.68 -2.47 -7.03
CA PHE A 172 -3.86 -1.62 -6.78
C PHE A 172 -3.53 -0.56 -5.74
N VAL A 173 -4.09 0.63 -5.94
CA VAL A 173 -4.06 1.74 -5.00
C VAL A 173 -5.49 2.09 -4.61
N ILE A 174 -5.78 2.15 -3.32
CA ILE A 174 -7.04 2.66 -2.76
C ILE A 174 -6.71 3.88 -1.91
N ASP A 175 -7.03 5.09 -2.40
CA ASP A 175 -6.71 6.37 -1.77
C ASP A 175 -7.99 7.22 -1.61
N SER A 176 -8.65 7.20 -0.43
CA SER A 176 -8.25 6.61 0.84
C SER A 176 -9.38 5.76 1.47
N LEU A 177 -9.03 4.99 2.51
CA LEU A 177 -9.97 4.16 3.29
C LEU A 177 -11.18 4.94 3.77
N MET A 178 -10.97 6.17 4.26
CA MET A 178 -12.04 7.03 4.84
C MET A 178 -12.99 7.65 3.82
N LYS A 179 -12.78 7.40 2.53
CA LYS A 179 -13.66 7.87 1.45
C LYS A 179 -14.67 6.81 1.01
N LEU A 180 -14.61 5.62 1.57
CA LEU A 180 -15.64 4.60 1.36
C LEU A 180 -16.86 4.95 2.22
N ASN A 181 -18.04 4.95 1.60
CA ASN A 181 -19.25 5.47 2.22
C ASN A 181 -19.75 4.65 3.44
N ASP A 182 -19.45 3.37 3.43
CA ASP A 182 -19.80 2.43 4.51
C ASP A 182 -18.70 2.30 5.59
N ILE A 183 -17.65 3.13 5.51
CA ILE A 183 -16.56 3.18 6.47
C ILE A 183 -16.38 4.59 7.01
N SER A 184 -16.50 4.75 8.33
CA SER A 184 -16.26 6.01 9.02
C SER A 184 -15.10 5.90 10.02
N GLU A 185 -14.62 7.04 10.53
CA GLU A 185 -13.59 7.09 11.57
C GLU A 185 -14.02 6.36 12.85
N GLU A 186 -15.31 6.36 13.15
CA GLU A 186 -15.90 5.76 14.35
C GLU A 186 -16.20 4.27 14.17
N SER A 187 -16.31 3.80 12.92
CA SER A 187 -16.67 2.41 12.60
C SER A 187 -15.44 1.48 12.56
N LEU A 188 -14.73 1.34 13.69
CA LEU A 188 -13.52 0.51 13.79
C LEU A 188 -13.73 -0.94 13.32
N ASP A 189 -14.90 -1.52 13.58
CA ASP A 189 -15.23 -2.87 13.14
C ASP A 189 -15.41 -2.97 11.62
N ALA A 190 -16.00 -1.95 10.98
CA ALA A 190 -16.10 -1.91 9.52
C ALA A 190 -14.72 -1.79 8.88
N GLN A 191 -13.88 -0.90 9.41
CA GLN A 191 -12.47 -0.78 8.99
C GLN A 191 -11.72 -2.10 9.11
N LYS A 192 -11.83 -2.75 10.28
CA LYS A 192 -11.18 -4.05 10.54
C LYS A 192 -11.66 -5.13 9.57
N ARG A 193 -12.97 -5.25 9.34
CA ARG A 193 -13.53 -6.22 8.38
C ARG A 193 -13.02 -5.98 6.98
N PHE A 194 -13.06 -4.74 6.51
CA PHE A 194 -12.61 -4.39 5.16
C PHE A 194 -11.11 -4.67 4.97
N VAL A 195 -10.25 -4.22 5.90
CA VAL A 195 -8.81 -4.47 5.82
C VAL A 195 -8.49 -5.96 5.87
N ASN A 196 -9.22 -6.74 6.70
CA ASN A 196 -9.08 -8.19 6.70
C ASN A 196 -9.49 -8.81 5.36
N THR A 197 -10.58 -8.34 4.75
CA THR A 197 -11.00 -8.74 3.41
C THR A 197 -9.92 -8.44 2.38
N LEU A 198 -9.34 -7.24 2.40
CA LEU A 198 -8.24 -6.88 1.49
C LEU A 198 -7.01 -7.80 1.67
N ALA A 199 -6.65 -8.14 2.90
CA ALA A 199 -5.54 -9.06 3.18
C ALA A 199 -5.80 -10.48 2.64
N VAL A 200 -7.06 -10.94 2.68
CA VAL A 200 -7.46 -12.22 2.06
C VAL A 200 -7.40 -12.11 0.53
N VAL A 201 -7.96 -11.06 -0.04
CA VAL A 201 -7.99 -10.81 -1.49
C VAL A 201 -6.57 -10.71 -2.07
N CYS A 202 -5.63 -10.05 -1.37
CA CYS A 202 -4.23 -10.01 -1.80
C CYS A 202 -3.64 -11.41 -2.00
N ARG A 203 -3.91 -12.32 -1.07
CA ARG A 203 -3.39 -13.71 -1.12
C ARG A 203 -4.10 -14.53 -2.19
N ASP A 204 -5.43 -14.45 -2.24
CA ASP A 204 -6.24 -15.27 -3.14
C ASP A 204 -6.03 -14.87 -4.60
N LEU A 205 -5.93 -13.57 -4.89
CA LEU A 205 -5.71 -13.05 -6.24
C LEU A 205 -4.24 -12.89 -6.61
N GLN A 206 -3.32 -13.11 -5.68
CA GLN A 206 -1.89 -12.85 -5.90
C GLN A 206 -1.66 -11.44 -6.46
N ILE A 207 -2.14 -10.43 -5.74
CA ILE A 207 -2.02 -9.00 -6.08
C ILE A 207 -1.40 -8.21 -4.94
N HIS A 208 -0.90 -7.03 -5.27
CA HIS A 208 -0.47 -6.05 -4.29
C HIS A 208 -1.53 -4.96 -4.11
N ILE A 209 -1.78 -4.57 -2.87
CA ILE A 209 -2.67 -3.43 -2.56
C ILE A 209 -1.93 -2.41 -1.69
N PHE A 210 -1.86 -1.17 -2.17
CA PHE A 210 -1.57 0.00 -1.35
C PHE A 210 -2.88 0.60 -0.87
N LEU A 211 -3.15 0.50 0.42
CA LEU A 211 -4.29 1.14 1.08
C LEU A 211 -3.80 2.41 1.78
N VAL A 212 -4.29 3.57 1.37
CA VAL A 212 -3.99 4.82 2.05
C VAL A 212 -4.94 5.00 3.24
N ALA A 213 -4.35 5.22 4.40
CA ALA A 213 -5.06 5.53 5.64
C ALA A 213 -4.45 6.77 6.31
N HIS A 214 -5.26 7.53 7.04
CA HIS A 214 -4.80 8.73 7.72
C HIS A 214 -4.30 8.41 9.14
N THR A 215 -3.39 9.25 9.66
CA THR A 215 -3.06 9.28 11.08
C THR A 215 -4.12 10.07 11.84
N ARG A 216 -4.18 9.88 13.15
CA ARG A 216 -4.88 10.79 14.04
C ARG A 216 -4.29 12.21 13.94
N LYS A 217 -5.05 13.21 14.35
CA LYS A 217 -4.53 14.58 14.43
C LYS A 217 -3.33 14.62 15.40
N MET A 218 -2.19 15.08 14.89
CA MET A 218 -0.99 15.30 15.69
C MET A 218 -1.15 16.57 16.52
N LYS A 219 -0.49 16.61 17.68
CA LYS A 219 -0.44 17.83 18.52
C LYS A 219 0.41 18.91 17.88
N ASP A 220 1.51 18.53 17.23
CA ASP A 220 2.36 19.41 16.44
C ASP A 220 2.56 18.80 15.03
N GLU A 221 2.40 19.63 13.99
CA GLU A 221 2.59 19.22 12.60
C GLU A 221 4.05 18.89 12.26
N THR A 222 4.99 19.29 13.13
CA THR A 222 6.42 18.98 12.98
C THR A 222 6.80 17.61 13.53
N ASP A 223 5.96 17.03 14.38
CA ASP A 223 6.19 15.71 14.95
C ASP A 223 6.18 14.63 13.88
N ILE A 224 7.04 13.65 14.06
CA ILE A 224 7.05 12.45 13.23
C ILE A 224 6.05 11.46 13.82
N PRO A 225 4.94 11.15 13.11
CA PRO A 225 4.00 10.16 13.59
C PRO A 225 4.65 8.79 13.71
N ASP A 226 4.19 7.99 14.65
CA ASP A 226 4.57 6.60 14.76
C ASP A 226 3.43 5.64 14.38
N ALA A 227 3.70 4.34 14.47
CA ALA A 227 2.72 3.31 14.13
C ALA A 227 1.48 3.33 15.03
N THR A 228 1.54 3.96 16.21
CA THR A 228 0.41 4.08 17.16
C THR A 228 -0.52 5.22 16.81
N ASP A 229 -0.06 6.18 15.99
CA ASP A 229 -0.85 7.31 15.52
C ASP A 229 -1.74 6.96 14.33
N LEU A 230 -1.60 5.77 13.75
CA LEU A 230 -2.47 5.30 12.67
C LEU A 230 -3.93 5.30 13.14
N MET A 231 -4.80 5.97 12.40
CA MET A 231 -6.24 5.98 12.62
C MET A 231 -6.81 4.56 12.46
N GLY A 232 -7.62 4.09 13.43
CA GLY A 232 -8.07 2.70 13.49
C GLY A 232 -7.08 1.76 14.20
N SER A 233 -5.94 2.28 14.60
CA SER A 233 -4.93 1.80 15.54
C SER A 233 -4.34 0.38 15.33
N SER A 234 -4.20 -0.38 16.43
CA SER A 234 -3.51 -1.68 16.48
C SER A 234 -4.08 -2.72 15.50
N HIS A 235 -5.37 -2.68 15.18
CA HIS A 235 -6.00 -3.66 14.30
C HIS A 235 -5.50 -3.52 12.86
N LEU A 236 -5.44 -2.31 12.30
CA LEU A 236 -4.96 -2.06 10.94
C LEU A 236 -3.50 -2.47 10.80
N ARG A 237 -2.67 -2.08 11.79
CA ARG A 237 -1.25 -2.48 11.85
C ARG A 237 -1.09 -3.99 11.89
N ASN A 238 -1.91 -4.70 12.66
CA ASN A 238 -1.80 -6.15 12.79
C ASN A 238 -2.22 -6.90 11.51
N LEU A 239 -3.19 -6.40 10.78
CA LEU A 239 -3.74 -7.02 9.58
C LEU A 239 -2.90 -6.80 8.32
N CYS A 240 -2.19 -5.66 8.19
CA CYS A 240 -1.35 -5.41 7.02
C CYS A 240 -0.05 -6.22 7.06
N ASP A 241 0.52 -6.46 5.90
CA ASP A 241 1.83 -7.10 5.77
C ASP A 241 2.95 -6.08 5.95
N SER A 242 2.79 -4.87 5.42
CA SER A 242 3.74 -3.78 5.61
C SER A 242 3.02 -2.47 5.98
N LEU A 243 3.68 -1.68 6.82
CA LEU A 243 3.22 -0.34 7.22
C LEU A 243 4.26 0.69 6.81
N ILE A 244 3.86 1.61 5.95
CA ILE A 244 4.69 2.68 5.40
C ILE A 244 4.11 4.01 5.88
N LEU A 245 4.97 4.91 6.39
CA LEU A 245 4.57 6.23 6.82
C LEU A 245 5.30 7.30 6.02
N CYS A 246 4.55 8.21 5.40
CA CYS A 246 5.07 9.39 4.74
C CYS A 246 5.04 10.58 5.70
N TRP A 247 6.19 11.23 5.84
CA TRP A 247 6.35 12.44 6.63
C TRP A 247 7.02 13.54 5.82
N ARG A 248 6.41 14.73 5.84
CA ARG A 248 6.93 15.95 5.24
C ARG A 248 7.62 16.79 6.32
N ASN A 249 8.81 17.27 6.04
CA ASN A 249 9.63 18.02 6.99
C ASN A 249 9.14 19.47 7.13
N ARG A 250 8.09 19.66 7.91
CA ARG A 250 7.55 21.01 8.22
C ARG A 250 8.55 21.87 8.99
N SER A 251 9.43 21.26 9.77
CA SER A 251 10.50 22.01 10.47
C SER A 251 11.47 22.67 9.49
N LYS A 252 11.87 21.96 8.42
CA LYS A 252 12.68 22.55 7.35
C LYS A 252 11.96 23.72 6.66
N GLU A 253 10.68 23.58 6.39
CA GLU A 253 9.89 24.66 5.77
C GLU A 253 9.87 25.91 6.64
N LYS A 254 9.66 25.74 7.96
CA LYS A 254 9.74 26.86 8.93
C LYS A 254 11.13 27.51 8.94
N LEU A 255 12.22 26.74 8.84
CA LEU A 255 13.58 27.30 8.73
C LEU A 255 13.77 28.14 7.47
N ILE A 256 13.20 27.70 6.35
CA ILE A 256 13.21 28.46 5.08
C ILE A 256 12.43 29.76 5.22
N GLU A 257 11.24 29.73 5.83
CA GLU A 257 10.42 30.92 6.07
C GLU A 257 11.08 31.95 6.98
N ILE A 258 11.79 31.49 8.02
CA ILE A 258 12.53 32.35 8.97
C ILE A 258 13.75 33.00 8.28
N GLY A 259 14.36 32.33 7.29
CA GLY A 259 15.46 32.90 6.51
C GLY A 259 16.82 32.98 7.23
N ASN A 260 16.98 32.38 8.41
CA ASN A 260 18.20 32.44 9.22
C ASN A 260 19.13 31.23 8.99
N THR A 261 18.82 30.33 8.10
CA THR A 261 19.62 29.14 7.78
C THR A 261 20.21 29.26 6.40
N SER A 262 21.48 28.94 6.24
CA SER A 262 22.14 29.00 4.94
C SER A 262 21.56 28.01 3.93
N GLU A 263 21.64 28.37 2.66
CA GLU A 263 21.18 27.47 1.58
C GLU A 263 21.91 26.12 1.58
N ALA A 264 23.21 26.13 1.93
CA ALA A 264 24.02 24.93 2.02
C ALA A 264 23.53 23.98 3.13
N GLU A 265 23.16 24.52 4.30
CA GLU A 265 22.57 23.73 5.39
C GLU A 265 21.20 23.20 5.04
N LEU A 266 20.35 24.02 4.39
CA LEU A 266 19.03 23.60 3.96
C LEU A 266 19.09 22.48 2.90
N LYS A 267 20.09 22.49 2.01
CA LYS A 267 20.26 21.45 0.98
C LYS A 267 20.48 20.06 1.58
N ILE A 268 21.20 19.92 2.67
CA ILE A 268 21.49 18.61 3.29
C ILE A 268 20.30 18.05 4.09
N ILE A 269 19.39 18.92 4.55
CA ILE A 269 18.20 18.51 5.31
C ILE A 269 17.17 17.93 4.33
N PRO A 270 16.68 16.70 4.54
CA PRO A 270 15.67 16.12 3.66
C PRO A 270 14.32 16.83 3.78
N ASP A 271 13.59 16.93 2.65
CA ASP A 271 12.25 17.52 2.60
C ASP A 271 11.18 16.56 3.08
N ALA A 272 11.45 15.26 2.96
CA ALA A 272 10.52 14.22 3.36
C ALA A 272 11.28 12.98 3.85
N LYS A 273 10.60 12.20 4.69
CA LYS A 273 11.03 10.84 5.06
C LYS A 273 9.90 9.87 4.82
N VAL A 274 10.28 8.68 4.37
CA VAL A 274 9.36 7.55 4.28
C VAL A 274 9.89 6.48 5.22
N PHE A 275 9.08 6.15 6.22
CA PHE A 275 9.41 5.14 7.23
C PHE A 275 8.73 3.83 6.86
N VAL A 276 9.48 2.75 6.90
CA VAL A 276 8.95 1.40 6.89
C VAL A 276 8.92 0.92 8.33
N GLN A 277 7.73 0.95 8.92
CA GLN A 277 7.52 0.67 10.35
C GLN A 277 7.11 -0.78 10.61
N LYS A 278 6.86 -1.54 9.56
CA LYS A 278 6.58 -2.97 9.60
C LYS A 278 6.83 -3.58 8.23
N GLN A 279 7.45 -4.74 8.20
CA GLN A 279 7.48 -5.67 7.08
C GLN A 279 7.31 -7.10 7.61
N ARG A 280 6.21 -7.79 7.28
CA ARG A 280 5.98 -9.17 7.72
C ARG A 280 6.91 -10.16 7.02
N ASN A 281 7.16 -9.92 5.73
CA ASN A 281 7.89 -10.83 4.85
C ASN A 281 9.33 -10.37 4.56
N ALA A 282 9.85 -9.41 5.36
CA ALA A 282 11.23 -8.96 5.32
C ALA A 282 11.67 -8.49 6.71
N GLN A 283 12.99 -8.43 6.93
CA GLN A 283 13.55 -8.12 8.26
C GLN A 283 13.86 -6.64 8.46
N TRP A 284 13.90 -5.85 7.38
CA TRP A 284 14.34 -4.46 7.46
C TRP A 284 13.18 -3.53 7.85
N GLU A 285 13.40 -2.76 8.89
CA GLU A 285 12.58 -1.61 9.28
C GLU A 285 13.51 -0.39 9.37
N GLY A 286 13.01 0.79 8.97
CA GLY A 286 13.83 1.99 8.96
C GLY A 286 13.24 3.12 8.17
N SER A 287 14.05 4.06 7.70
CA SER A 287 13.56 5.20 6.94
C SER A 287 14.43 5.54 5.74
N PHE A 288 13.81 6.17 4.75
CA PHE A 288 14.43 6.74 3.58
C PHE A 288 14.26 8.25 3.58
N ASN A 289 15.33 9.00 3.41
CA ASN A 289 15.31 10.45 3.26
C ASN A 289 15.07 10.81 1.79
N PHE A 290 14.24 11.82 1.52
CA PHE A 290 13.96 12.31 0.18
C PHE A 290 14.06 13.83 0.10
N TRP A 291 14.49 14.32 -1.07
CA TRP A 291 14.48 15.72 -1.44
C TRP A 291 13.42 15.95 -2.51
N PHE A 292 12.56 16.92 -2.30
CA PHE A 292 11.41 17.13 -3.15
C PHE A 292 11.66 18.21 -4.20
N ASP A 293 11.60 17.83 -5.46
CA ASP A 293 11.57 18.75 -6.58
C ASP A 293 10.14 19.28 -6.78
N GLN A 294 9.92 20.55 -6.43
CA GLN A 294 8.62 21.19 -6.52
C GLN A 294 8.13 21.37 -7.96
N LYS A 295 9.04 21.58 -8.92
CA LYS A 295 8.69 21.76 -10.34
C LYS A 295 8.25 20.44 -10.97
N GLY A 296 9.04 19.41 -10.76
CA GLY A 296 8.74 18.09 -11.29
C GLY A 296 7.82 17.24 -10.40
N LEU A 297 7.44 17.73 -9.24
CA LEU A 297 6.66 16.99 -8.22
C LEU A 297 7.28 15.64 -7.87
N ARG A 298 8.63 15.57 -7.80
CA ARG A 298 9.40 14.33 -7.63
C ARG A 298 10.10 14.25 -6.29
N TYR A 299 10.18 13.04 -5.77
CA TYR A 299 11.06 12.68 -4.67
C TYR A 299 12.38 12.16 -5.22
N ASN A 300 13.49 12.84 -4.88
CA ASN A 300 14.84 12.48 -5.28
C ASN A 300 15.59 11.82 -4.12
N GLU A 301 16.51 10.91 -4.42
CA GLU A 301 17.30 10.15 -3.43
C GLU A 301 18.43 10.95 -2.79
N SER A 302 18.83 12.03 -3.42
CA SER A 302 19.94 12.89 -3.02
C SER A 302 19.52 14.36 -3.07
N PRO A 303 20.21 15.23 -2.33
CA PRO A 303 19.99 16.67 -2.40
C PRO A 303 20.18 17.19 -3.82
N PRO A 304 19.49 18.29 -4.20
CA PRO A 304 19.71 18.96 -5.48
C PRO A 304 21.16 19.40 -5.59
N ARG A 305 21.72 19.24 -6.78
CA ARG A 305 23.11 19.68 -7.10
C ARG A 305 23.24 21.18 -7.11
#